data_9c3546be2952025671c90f9b7fe126ec
#
_entry.id   9c3546be2952025671c90f9b7fe126ec
#
_cell.length_a   1.000
_cell.length_b   1.000
_cell.length_c   1.000
_cell.angle_alpha   90.00
_cell.angle_beta   90.00
_cell.angle_gamma   90.00
#
_symmetry.space_group_name_H-M   'P 1'
#
loop_
_entity.id
_entity.type
_entity.pdbx_description
1 polymer ?
#
loop_
_entity_poly.entity_id
_entity_poly.type
_entity_poly.pdbx_seq_one_letter_code
_entity_poly.pdbx_strand_id
1 'polypeptide(L)'
;MNIKDMLQKRILIIDGAMGTMIQRYKLKEEDYRGERFKDWPSDIKGNNDLLCLTQPQIIKEIHKQYLQAGADILETNTFNAQRVSLADYHMEDLAYEINLAAAKIAKEAIKEFMHDSRLTSHESKFVAGAIGPMNKTLSLSPDVNNPGYRALTFDEAVSAYYEQVKGLVEGGVDLLLIETIFDTLNAKAAIFAIKKYFRDTKQKELPIMISGTITDASGRTLSGQTLEAFYTSVIHARPLSIGLNCALGAKEMRPHIEELSQISSCYVSAYPNAGLPNAMGEYDEHPEDTAHFIEDWAKEGFVNIVGGCCGTTPDHIKHIAEHVKNLKPRELPVVEEVLN
;
A
#
# COMPACT_ATOMS: atom_id res chain seq x y z
N MET A 1 9.19 -7.69 -18.92
CA MET A 1 7.79 -7.33 -19.30
C MET A 1 7.39 -6.19 -18.39
N ASN A 2 6.66 -5.16 -18.90
CA ASN A 2 6.18 -4.10 -18.03
C ASN A 2 4.90 -4.52 -17.30
N ILE A 3 4.53 -3.78 -16.25
CA ILE A 3 3.39 -4.15 -15.39
C ILE A 3 2.05 -4.15 -16.15
N LYS A 4 1.85 -3.24 -17.11
CA LYS A 4 0.62 -3.17 -17.90
C LYS A 4 0.45 -4.38 -18.81
N ASP A 5 1.56 -4.86 -19.42
CA ASP A 5 1.53 -6.07 -20.25
C ASP A 5 1.15 -7.32 -19.42
N MET A 6 1.55 -7.36 -18.14
CA MET A 6 1.20 -8.46 -17.26
C MET A 6 -0.26 -8.38 -16.82
N LEU A 7 -0.76 -7.20 -16.46
CA LEU A 7 -2.16 -6.96 -16.06
C LEU A 7 -3.18 -7.31 -17.14
N GLN A 8 -2.77 -7.26 -18.42
CA GLN A 8 -3.62 -7.70 -19.53
C GLN A 8 -3.72 -9.23 -19.65
N LYS A 9 -2.79 -9.95 -19.05
CA LYS A 9 -2.68 -11.43 -19.22
C LYS A 9 -3.20 -12.19 -18.03
N ARG A 10 -2.99 -11.68 -16.82
CA ARG A 10 -3.34 -12.35 -15.58
C ARG A 10 -3.56 -11.37 -14.42
N ILE A 11 -4.19 -11.85 -13.38
CA ILE A 11 -4.29 -11.16 -12.11
C ILE A 11 -2.88 -11.13 -11.47
N LEU A 12 -2.46 -9.97 -10.97
CA LEU A 12 -1.21 -9.81 -10.25
C LEU A 12 -1.43 -9.91 -8.75
N ILE A 13 -0.40 -10.37 -8.06
CA ILE A 13 -0.41 -10.55 -6.61
C ILE A 13 0.43 -9.46 -5.97
N ILE A 14 -0.18 -8.60 -5.17
CA ILE A 14 0.52 -7.73 -4.24
C ILE A 14 0.78 -8.48 -2.94
N ASP A 15 1.83 -8.14 -2.22
CA ASP A 15 2.22 -8.84 -1.01
C ASP A 15 1.21 -8.69 0.15
N GLY A 16 1.59 -9.07 1.34
CA GLY A 16 0.77 -9.02 2.53
C GLY A 16 1.36 -8.10 3.61
N ALA A 17 0.78 -8.15 4.78
CA ALA A 17 1.05 -7.23 5.87
C ALA A 17 2.49 -7.31 6.39
N MET A 18 3.30 -6.29 6.11
CA MET A 18 4.64 -6.14 6.68
C MET A 18 4.58 -6.05 8.21
N GLY A 19 3.66 -5.25 8.77
CA GLY A 19 3.50 -5.08 10.21
C GLY A 19 3.18 -6.38 10.93
N THR A 20 2.29 -7.22 10.39
CA THR A 20 1.97 -8.55 10.92
C THR A 20 3.20 -9.46 10.97
N MET A 21 4.02 -9.41 9.94
CA MET A 21 5.26 -10.19 9.89
C MET A 21 6.31 -9.69 10.87
N ILE A 22 6.48 -8.37 11.01
CA ILE A 22 7.39 -7.76 12.00
C ILE A 22 7.01 -8.19 13.43
N GLN A 23 5.71 -8.20 13.78
CA GLN A 23 5.24 -8.63 15.10
C GLN A 23 5.68 -10.05 15.48
N ARG A 24 5.85 -10.95 14.50
CA ARG A 24 6.32 -12.33 14.75
C ARG A 24 7.75 -12.41 15.26
N TYR A 25 8.58 -11.41 14.97
CA TYR A 25 9.95 -11.33 15.48
C TYR A 25 10.03 -10.91 16.95
N LYS A 26 8.90 -10.40 17.53
CA LYS A 26 8.80 -9.97 18.94
C LYS A 26 9.92 -9.00 19.33
N LEU A 27 10.24 -8.07 18.44
CA LEU A 27 11.30 -7.09 18.62
C LEU A 27 11.04 -6.23 19.88
N LYS A 28 12.13 -5.94 20.60
CA LYS A 28 12.15 -5.08 21.79
C LYS A 28 12.61 -3.67 21.41
N GLU A 29 12.55 -2.76 22.37
CA GLU A 29 13.03 -1.37 22.20
C GLU A 29 14.47 -1.32 21.69
N GLU A 30 15.35 -2.17 22.24
CA GLU A 30 16.76 -2.23 21.85
C GLU A 30 16.94 -2.63 20.38
N ASP A 31 16.08 -3.50 19.86
CA ASP A 31 16.12 -3.96 18.47
C ASP A 31 15.73 -2.82 17.52
N TYR A 32 14.72 -2.01 17.90
CA TYR A 32 14.33 -0.82 17.13
C TYR A 32 15.41 0.24 17.13
N ARG A 33 16.13 0.44 18.26
CA ARG A 33 17.21 1.40 18.38
C ARG A 33 18.43 1.00 17.56
N GLY A 34 18.79 -0.28 17.58
CA GLY A 34 20.08 -0.72 17.07
C GLY A 34 21.24 0.09 17.66
N GLU A 35 22.40 0.05 17.05
CA GLU A 35 23.55 0.83 17.51
C GLU A 35 23.40 2.35 17.26
N ARG A 36 22.73 2.69 16.17
CA ARG A 36 22.64 4.10 15.71
C ARG A 36 21.80 4.97 16.64
N PHE A 37 20.74 4.44 17.22
CA PHE A 37 19.78 5.18 18.03
C PHE A 37 19.73 4.73 19.48
N LYS A 38 20.79 4.05 19.97
CA LYS A 38 20.85 3.51 21.34
C LYS A 38 20.56 4.56 22.42
N ASP A 39 21.01 5.79 22.22
CA ASP A 39 20.88 6.89 23.17
C ASP A 39 19.73 7.86 22.77
N TRP A 40 18.78 7.40 21.89
CA TRP A 40 17.68 8.24 21.46
C TRP A 40 16.79 8.63 22.65
N PRO A 41 16.33 9.90 22.77
CA PRO A 41 15.72 10.40 24.00
C PRO A 41 14.29 9.91 24.27
N SER A 42 13.61 9.36 23.27
CA SER A 42 12.22 8.85 23.37
C SER A 42 12.15 7.37 23.00
N ASP A 43 11.08 6.70 23.42
CA ASP A 43 10.78 5.33 22.98
C ASP A 43 10.46 5.32 21.49
N ILE A 44 11.02 4.36 20.76
CA ILE A 44 10.88 4.22 19.32
C ILE A 44 10.33 2.86 18.88
N LYS A 45 10.05 1.98 19.83
CA LYS A 45 9.34 0.73 19.57
C LYS A 45 7.98 1.01 18.95
N GLY A 46 7.68 0.34 17.84
CA GLY A 46 6.47 0.57 17.05
C GLY A 46 6.70 1.43 15.80
N ASN A 47 7.84 2.12 15.70
CA ASN A 47 8.27 2.76 14.46
C ASN A 47 8.80 1.70 13.49
N ASN A 48 7.89 0.95 12.87
CA ASN A 48 8.26 -0.16 11.99
C ASN A 48 9.06 0.29 10.76
N ASP A 49 8.81 1.50 10.27
CA ASP A 49 9.52 2.04 9.10
C ASP A 49 11.00 2.25 9.38
N LEU A 50 11.35 2.58 10.63
CA LEU A 50 12.73 2.74 11.09
C LEU A 50 13.55 1.45 10.96
N LEU A 51 12.90 0.28 10.99
CA LEU A 51 13.58 -1.01 10.86
C LEU A 51 14.31 -1.17 9.52
N CYS A 52 13.96 -0.37 8.52
CA CYS A 52 14.73 -0.28 7.27
C CYS A 52 16.19 0.21 7.52
N LEU A 53 16.42 0.96 8.58
CA LEU A 53 17.75 1.44 8.96
C LEU A 53 18.41 0.59 10.05
N THR A 54 17.63 0.05 10.99
CA THR A 54 18.17 -0.67 12.16
C THR A 54 18.15 -2.18 12.03
N GLN A 55 17.20 -2.75 11.28
CA GLN A 55 17.03 -4.19 11.06
C GLN A 55 16.77 -4.53 9.58
N PRO A 56 17.58 -4.03 8.62
CA PRO A 56 17.30 -4.18 7.18
C PRO A 56 17.21 -5.65 6.73
N GLN A 57 17.89 -6.56 7.43
CA GLN A 57 17.86 -7.98 7.09
C GLN A 57 16.51 -8.63 7.40
N ILE A 58 15.84 -8.19 8.49
CA ILE A 58 14.49 -8.67 8.83
C ILE A 58 13.51 -8.22 7.73
N ILE A 59 13.55 -6.96 7.34
CA ILE A 59 12.68 -6.43 6.29
C ILE A 59 12.92 -7.16 4.96
N LYS A 60 14.18 -7.35 4.58
CA LYS A 60 14.54 -8.09 3.36
C LYS A 60 14.05 -9.55 3.40
N GLU A 61 14.19 -10.22 4.53
CA GLU A 61 13.71 -11.60 4.70
C GLU A 61 12.18 -11.70 4.55
N ILE A 62 11.42 -10.76 5.12
CA ILE A 62 9.97 -10.71 4.96
C ILE A 62 9.59 -10.52 3.48
N HIS A 63 10.24 -9.62 2.76
CA HIS A 63 10.02 -9.46 1.32
C HIS A 63 10.28 -10.74 0.55
N LYS A 64 11.36 -11.47 0.88
CA LYS A 64 11.67 -12.75 0.24
C LYS A 64 10.63 -13.82 0.51
N GLN A 65 10.08 -13.88 1.73
CA GLN A 65 8.98 -14.79 2.06
C GLN A 65 7.74 -14.51 1.21
N TYR A 66 7.37 -13.24 1.00
CA TYR A 66 6.27 -12.88 0.12
C TYR A 66 6.53 -13.19 -1.37
N LEU A 67 7.76 -12.98 -1.85
CA LEU A 67 8.13 -13.40 -3.21
C LEU A 67 8.02 -14.91 -3.39
N GLN A 68 8.45 -15.70 -2.41
CA GLN A 68 8.33 -17.17 -2.40
C GLN A 68 6.87 -17.61 -2.37
N ALA A 69 6.00 -16.85 -1.72
CA ALA A 69 4.56 -17.07 -1.68
C ALA A 69 3.85 -16.73 -3.01
N GLY A 70 4.54 -16.10 -3.96
CA GLY A 70 3.99 -15.77 -5.27
C GLY A 70 3.70 -14.30 -5.51
N ALA A 71 4.07 -13.40 -4.61
CA ALA A 71 3.89 -11.96 -4.83
C ALA A 71 4.61 -11.48 -6.10
N ASP A 72 3.93 -10.64 -6.87
CA ASP A 72 4.45 -9.96 -8.06
C ASP A 72 4.88 -8.53 -7.74
N ILE A 73 4.22 -7.92 -6.77
CA ILE A 73 4.43 -6.55 -6.33
C ILE A 73 4.74 -6.59 -4.84
N LEU A 74 5.89 -6.03 -4.46
CA LEU A 74 6.26 -5.80 -3.06
C LEU A 74 5.97 -4.35 -2.69
N GLU A 75 5.34 -4.12 -1.55
CA GLU A 75 5.23 -2.80 -0.95
C GLU A 75 6.45 -2.48 -0.10
N THR A 76 6.98 -1.27 -0.21
CA THR A 76 8.07 -0.83 0.67
C THR A 76 7.57 -0.69 2.11
N ASN A 77 8.43 -0.95 3.10
CA ASN A 77 8.11 -0.71 4.51
C ASN A 77 8.21 0.78 4.85
N THR A 78 7.26 1.58 4.34
CA THR A 78 7.27 3.05 4.40
C THR A 78 5.89 3.66 4.67
N PHE A 79 4.97 2.88 5.25
CA PHE A 79 3.59 3.28 5.46
C PHE A 79 3.45 4.62 6.20
N ASN A 80 4.25 4.84 7.27
CA ASN A 80 4.28 6.07 8.04
C ASN A 80 5.58 6.88 7.86
N ALA A 81 6.39 6.58 6.84
CA ALA A 81 7.72 7.15 6.66
C ALA A 81 7.72 8.56 6.08
N GLN A 82 6.82 9.41 6.53
CA GLN A 82 6.80 10.84 6.21
C GLN A 82 6.96 11.68 7.50
N ARG A 83 7.55 12.87 7.36
CA ARG A 83 7.98 13.68 8.51
C ARG A 83 6.89 14.01 9.53
N VAL A 84 5.62 14.09 9.11
CA VAL A 84 4.49 14.40 10.00
C VAL A 84 4.21 13.26 10.97
N SER A 85 4.24 12.00 10.51
CA SER A 85 4.09 10.83 11.38
C SER A 85 5.37 10.50 12.14
N LEU A 86 6.55 10.69 11.53
CA LEU A 86 7.84 10.47 12.20
C LEU A 86 8.10 11.45 13.34
N ALA A 87 7.43 12.61 13.36
CA ALA A 87 7.49 13.57 14.45
C ALA A 87 7.02 12.99 15.80
N ASP A 88 6.16 11.96 15.80
CA ASP A 88 5.74 11.27 17.02
C ASP A 88 6.93 10.59 17.74
N TYR A 89 8.01 10.32 17.01
CA TYR A 89 9.25 9.74 17.50
C TYR A 89 10.42 10.74 17.52
N HIS A 90 10.18 12.01 17.20
CA HIS A 90 11.22 13.04 16.98
C HIS A 90 12.23 12.66 15.88
N MET A 91 11.76 11.96 14.84
CA MET A 91 12.57 11.41 13.75
C MET A 91 12.18 11.95 12.36
N GLU A 92 11.55 13.12 12.31
CA GLU A 92 11.05 13.75 11.08
C GLU A 92 12.14 13.93 10.02
N ASP A 93 13.38 14.15 10.43
CA ASP A 93 14.51 14.38 9.51
C ASP A 93 15.04 13.07 8.87
N LEU A 94 14.54 11.91 9.28
CA LEU A 94 14.89 10.62 8.71
C LEU A 94 13.96 10.19 7.55
N ALA A 95 12.92 10.97 7.24
CA ALA A 95 11.92 10.60 6.26
C ALA A 95 12.54 10.20 4.91
N TYR A 96 13.41 11.04 4.34
CA TYR A 96 14.10 10.73 3.09
C TYR A 96 14.93 9.44 3.17
N GLU A 97 15.74 9.31 4.23
CA GLU A 97 16.67 8.18 4.38
C GLU A 97 15.93 6.85 4.53
N ILE A 98 14.85 6.80 5.32
CA ILE A 98 14.03 5.60 5.52
C ILE A 98 13.42 5.15 4.19
N ASN A 99 12.82 6.06 3.42
CA ASN A 99 12.20 5.75 2.14
C ASN A 99 13.23 5.25 1.11
N LEU A 100 14.40 5.88 1.05
CA LEU A 100 15.51 5.46 0.19
C LEU A 100 15.97 4.04 0.54
N ALA A 101 16.17 3.77 1.84
CA ALA A 101 16.63 2.46 2.33
C ALA A 101 15.57 1.37 2.05
N ALA A 102 14.30 1.64 2.37
CA ALA A 102 13.21 0.69 2.16
C ALA A 102 13.07 0.28 0.69
N ALA A 103 13.11 1.24 -0.23
CA ALA A 103 13.07 0.96 -1.66
C ALA A 103 14.24 0.09 -2.12
N LYS A 104 15.47 0.39 -1.66
CA LYS A 104 16.66 -0.41 -1.98
C LYS A 104 16.57 -1.83 -1.42
N ILE A 105 16.09 -2.00 -0.18
CA ILE A 105 15.92 -3.33 0.43
C ILE A 105 14.95 -4.18 -0.40
N ALA A 106 13.80 -3.64 -0.81
CA ALA A 106 12.83 -4.35 -1.63
C ALA A 106 13.42 -4.72 -3.02
N LYS A 107 14.15 -3.80 -3.66
CA LYS A 107 14.86 -4.08 -4.93
C LYS A 107 15.93 -5.16 -4.79
N GLU A 108 16.67 -5.16 -3.68
CA GLU A 108 17.66 -6.20 -3.37
C GLU A 108 16.98 -7.56 -3.17
N ALA A 109 15.88 -7.61 -2.42
CA ALA A 109 15.11 -8.84 -2.22
C ALA A 109 14.66 -9.45 -3.55
N ILE A 110 14.13 -8.63 -4.48
CA ILE A 110 13.77 -9.09 -5.83
C ILE A 110 15.01 -9.57 -6.58
N LYS A 111 16.10 -8.84 -6.56
CA LYS A 111 17.34 -9.20 -7.25
C LYS A 111 17.87 -10.56 -6.76
N GLU A 112 17.96 -10.75 -5.45
CA GLU A 112 18.40 -12.02 -4.86
C GLU A 112 17.44 -13.15 -5.22
N PHE A 113 16.13 -12.92 -5.13
CA PHE A 113 15.11 -13.91 -5.50
C PHE A 113 15.23 -14.33 -6.97
N MET A 114 15.35 -13.37 -7.90
CA MET A 114 15.46 -13.65 -9.34
C MET A 114 16.76 -14.36 -9.74
N HIS A 115 17.80 -14.30 -8.92
CA HIS A 115 19.05 -15.02 -9.11
C HIS A 115 19.05 -16.43 -8.53
N ASP A 116 18.00 -16.85 -7.83
CA ASP A 116 17.89 -18.21 -7.33
C ASP A 116 17.72 -19.20 -8.49
N SER A 117 18.74 -20.03 -8.71
CA SER A 117 18.79 -21.04 -9.80
C SER A 117 17.69 -22.10 -9.71
N ARG A 118 16.97 -22.17 -8.59
CA ARG A 118 15.85 -23.10 -8.39
C ARG A 118 14.54 -22.59 -8.98
N LEU A 119 14.47 -21.33 -9.39
CA LEU A 119 13.26 -20.76 -9.99
C LEU A 119 13.07 -21.27 -11.42
N THR A 120 11.86 -21.69 -11.70
CA THR A 120 11.44 -22.15 -13.03
C THR A 120 10.80 -21.03 -13.88
N SER A 121 10.47 -19.90 -13.26
CA SER A 121 9.86 -18.74 -13.91
C SER A 121 10.68 -17.48 -13.64
N HIS A 122 10.91 -16.69 -14.67
CA HIS A 122 11.61 -15.40 -14.62
C HIS A 122 10.66 -14.23 -14.91
N GLU A 123 9.42 -14.33 -14.46
CA GLU A 123 8.48 -13.22 -14.59
C GLU A 123 8.95 -12.00 -13.80
N SER A 124 8.72 -10.81 -14.38
CA SER A 124 9.12 -9.54 -13.76
C SER A 124 8.41 -9.35 -12.42
N LYS A 125 9.14 -8.88 -11.42
CA LYS A 125 8.64 -8.46 -10.11
C LYS A 125 8.82 -6.96 -9.97
N PHE A 126 7.96 -6.32 -9.19
CA PHE A 126 7.89 -4.86 -9.06
C PHE A 126 7.94 -4.43 -7.59
N VAL A 127 8.44 -3.22 -7.37
CA VAL A 127 8.41 -2.56 -6.06
C VAL A 127 7.45 -1.37 -6.13
N ALA A 128 6.42 -1.39 -5.30
CA ALA A 128 5.52 -0.29 -5.05
C ALA A 128 6.03 0.53 -3.86
N GLY A 129 6.31 1.80 -4.09
CA GLY A 129 6.63 2.74 -3.02
C GLY A 129 5.37 3.08 -2.24
N ALA A 130 5.21 2.50 -1.04
CA ALA A 130 4.04 2.69 -0.20
C ALA A 130 4.01 4.09 0.42
N ILE A 131 2.91 4.81 0.23
CA ILE A 131 2.61 6.13 0.75
C ILE A 131 1.30 6.03 1.53
N GLY A 132 1.41 5.79 2.83
CA GLY A 132 0.26 5.67 3.71
C GLY A 132 -0.32 7.02 4.14
N PRO A 133 -1.42 7.00 4.91
CA PRO A 133 -2.02 8.21 5.44
C PRO A 133 -1.14 8.83 6.53
N MET A 134 -1.31 10.14 6.71
CA MET A 134 -0.72 10.84 7.87
C MET A 134 -1.57 10.61 9.12
N ASN A 135 -0.96 10.75 10.30
CA ASN A 135 -1.66 10.82 11.59
C ASN A 135 -2.47 12.12 11.79
N LYS A 136 -2.44 13.03 10.80
CA LYS A 136 -3.22 14.28 10.77
C LYS A 136 -4.04 14.36 9.49
N THR A 137 -5.33 14.71 9.66
CA THR A 137 -6.27 14.86 8.54
C THR A 137 -6.37 16.31 8.10
N LEU A 138 -6.57 16.52 6.80
CA LEU A 138 -6.79 17.85 6.21
C LEU A 138 -8.26 18.23 6.17
N SER A 139 -9.18 17.24 6.16
CA SER A 139 -10.62 17.49 6.07
C SER A 139 -11.31 17.61 7.42
N LEU A 140 -10.77 17.00 8.46
CA LEU A 140 -11.40 16.94 9.78
C LEU A 140 -10.61 17.76 10.81
N SER A 141 -11.33 18.42 11.73
CA SER A 141 -10.73 19.04 12.89
C SER A 141 -10.44 18.00 13.97
N PRO A 142 -9.26 17.97 14.58
CA PRO A 142 -9.00 17.18 15.78
C PRO A 142 -9.66 17.78 17.05
N ASP A 143 -10.16 19.02 16.97
CA ASP A 143 -10.84 19.74 18.06
C ASP A 143 -12.33 19.87 17.75
N VAL A 144 -13.16 19.14 18.48
CA VAL A 144 -14.62 19.11 18.31
C VAL A 144 -15.24 20.50 18.54
N ASN A 145 -14.64 21.32 19.40
CA ASN A 145 -15.12 22.66 19.73
C ASN A 145 -14.67 23.72 18.73
N ASN A 146 -13.72 23.38 17.85
CA ASN A 146 -13.22 24.26 16.81
C ASN A 146 -13.23 23.55 15.44
N PRO A 147 -14.38 23.39 14.78
CA PRO A 147 -14.50 22.60 13.55
C PRO A 147 -13.73 23.18 12.36
N GLY A 148 -13.34 24.46 12.43
CA GLY A 148 -12.52 25.11 11.40
C GLY A 148 -11.01 24.87 11.57
N TYR A 149 -10.56 24.38 12.72
CA TYR A 149 -9.13 24.13 12.98
C TYR A 149 -8.60 22.95 12.16
N ARG A 150 -7.38 23.08 11.69
CA ARG A 150 -6.61 22.01 11.04
C ARG A 150 -5.23 21.95 11.67
N ALA A 151 -4.81 20.74 12.06
CA ALA A 151 -3.50 20.50 12.65
C ALA A 151 -2.37 20.49 11.61
N LEU A 152 -2.72 20.51 10.32
CA LEU A 152 -1.80 20.47 9.19
C LEU A 152 -2.42 21.24 8.02
N THR A 153 -1.63 22.01 7.29
CA THR A 153 -2.04 22.65 6.04
C THR A 153 -1.80 21.72 4.84
N PHE A 154 -2.46 22.02 3.73
CA PHE A 154 -2.25 21.27 2.48
C PHE A 154 -0.79 21.36 2.00
N ASP A 155 -0.18 22.54 2.07
CA ASP A 155 1.20 22.75 1.62
C ASP A 155 2.22 22.01 2.49
N GLU A 156 2.00 21.93 3.80
CA GLU A 156 2.82 21.12 4.71
C GLU A 156 2.69 19.62 4.38
N ALA A 157 1.47 19.14 4.12
CA ALA A 157 1.24 17.77 3.69
C ALA A 157 1.93 17.46 2.34
N VAL A 158 1.82 18.37 1.37
CA VAL A 158 2.53 18.26 0.08
C VAL A 158 4.03 18.19 0.28
N SER A 159 4.60 19.04 1.16
CA SER A 159 6.04 19.04 1.44
C SER A 159 6.50 17.70 2.04
N ALA A 160 5.74 17.18 3.01
CA ALA A 160 6.05 15.90 3.66
C ALA A 160 5.97 14.71 2.67
N TYR A 161 4.94 14.65 1.85
CA TYR A 161 4.83 13.62 0.81
C TYR A 161 5.88 13.78 -0.30
N TYR A 162 6.26 15.00 -0.65
CA TYR A 162 7.31 15.24 -1.64
C TYR A 162 8.64 14.64 -1.22
N GLU A 163 9.02 14.81 0.05
CA GLU A 163 10.24 14.22 0.62
C GLU A 163 10.19 12.69 0.60
N GLN A 164 9.04 12.11 0.97
CA GLN A 164 8.80 10.67 0.90
C GLN A 164 8.94 10.14 -0.53
N VAL A 165 8.25 10.78 -1.50
CA VAL A 165 8.30 10.43 -2.92
C VAL A 165 9.74 10.50 -3.45
N LYS A 166 10.50 11.54 -3.07
CA LYS A 166 11.90 11.68 -3.46
C LYS A 166 12.72 10.48 -3.01
N GLY A 167 12.63 10.09 -1.75
CA GLY A 167 13.36 8.92 -1.22
C GLY A 167 12.99 7.62 -1.94
N LEU A 168 11.70 7.37 -2.16
CA LEU A 168 11.19 6.19 -2.86
C LEU A 168 11.68 6.12 -4.31
N VAL A 169 11.54 7.21 -5.07
CA VAL A 169 11.93 7.24 -6.50
C VAL A 169 13.44 7.11 -6.66
N GLU A 170 14.24 7.82 -5.86
CA GLU A 170 15.70 7.72 -5.88
C GLU A 170 16.18 6.35 -5.37
N GLY A 171 15.39 5.66 -4.55
CA GLY A 171 15.61 4.27 -4.13
C GLY A 171 15.30 3.23 -5.19
N GLY A 172 14.62 3.63 -6.28
CA GLY A 172 14.41 2.82 -7.47
C GLY A 172 13.11 2.01 -7.49
N VAL A 173 12.03 2.49 -6.84
CA VAL A 173 10.71 1.88 -6.96
C VAL A 173 10.20 1.89 -8.39
N ASP A 174 9.35 0.92 -8.75
CA ASP A 174 8.81 0.78 -10.11
C ASP A 174 7.47 1.51 -10.28
N LEU A 175 6.76 1.73 -9.18
CA LEU A 175 5.48 2.46 -9.09
C LEU A 175 5.31 3.07 -7.70
N LEU A 176 4.35 3.98 -7.56
CA LEU A 176 3.98 4.59 -6.29
C LEU A 176 2.56 4.17 -5.90
N LEU A 177 2.36 3.81 -4.65
CA LEU A 177 1.09 3.35 -4.10
C LEU A 177 0.63 4.29 -2.98
N ILE A 178 -0.41 5.07 -3.24
CA ILE A 178 -1.11 5.84 -2.20
C ILE A 178 -2.19 4.91 -1.63
N GLU A 179 -2.03 4.50 -0.38
CA GLU A 179 -2.88 3.44 0.20
C GLU A 179 -3.59 3.86 1.48
N THR A 180 -4.59 3.04 1.87
CA THR A 180 -5.35 3.17 3.12
C THR A 180 -5.93 4.57 3.29
N ILE A 181 -6.43 5.13 2.19
CA ILE A 181 -6.93 6.49 2.15
C ILE A 181 -8.28 6.56 2.86
N PHE A 182 -8.33 7.28 3.96
CA PHE A 182 -9.54 7.61 4.69
C PHE A 182 -9.91 9.10 4.62
N ASP A 183 -9.00 9.95 4.13
CA ASP A 183 -9.20 11.38 3.85
C ASP A 183 -8.71 11.69 2.44
N THR A 184 -9.63 12.00 1.53
CA THR A 184 -9.29 12.26 0.12
C THR A 184 -8.52 13.56 -0.09
N LEU A 185 -8.57 14.52 0.83
CA LEU A 185 -7.75 15.73 0.73
C LEU A 185 -6.28 15.42 1.01
N ASN A 186 -5.98 14.50 1.96
CA ASN A 186 -4.63 13.97 2.15
C ASN A 186 -4.15 13.23 0.90
N ALA A 187 -5.01 12.40 0.28
CA ALA A 187 -4.67 11.73 -0.97
C ALA A 187 -4.36 12.72 -2.10
N LYS A 188 -5.12 13.81 -2.22
CA LYS A 188 -4.84 14.87 -3.19
C LYS A 188 -3.51 15.56 -2.93
N ALA A 189 -3.12 15.75 -1.67
CA ALA A 189 -1.80 16.28 -1.33
C ALA A 189 -0.67 15.32 -1.78
N ALA A 190 -0.85 14.01 -1.57
CA ALA A 190 0.10 13.00 -2.06
C ALA A 190 0.19 12.97 -3.60
N ILE A 191 -0.97 12.98 -4.30
CA ILE A 191 -1.02 13.07 -5.76
C ILE A 191 -0.31 14.34 -6.25
N PHE A 192 -0.57 15.47 -5.64
CA PHE A 192 0.08 16.74 -6.00
C PHE A 192 1.60 16.67 -5.78
N ALA A 193 2.04 16.11 -4.67
CA ALA A 193 3.46 15.93 -4.36
C ALA A 193 4.18 15.05 -5.41
N ILE A 194 3.55 13.94 -5.80
CA ILE A 194 4.07 13.04 -6.86
C ILE A 194 4.20 13.81 -8.18
N LYS A 195 3.12 14.46 -8.63
CA LYS A 195 3.13 15.22 -9.88
C LYS A 195 4.15 16.36 -9.85
N LYS A 196 4.26 17.04 -8.70
CA LYS A 196 5.24 18.10 -8.48
C LYS A 196 6.67 17.55 -8.57
N TYR A 197 6.97 16.41 -7.95
CA TYR A 197 8.30 15.80 -7.98
C TYR A 197 8.75 15.52 -9.42
N PHE A 198 7.92 14.84 -10.23
CA PHE A 198 8.27 14.51 -11.61
C PHE A 198 8.38 15.75 -12.52
N ARG A 199 7.54 16.76 -12.30
CA ARG A 199 7.64 18.05 -12.98
C ARG A 199 8.97 18.76 -12.66
N ASP A 200 9.32 18.83 -11.39
CA ASP A 200 10.52 19.55 -10.91
C ASP A 200 11.80 18.85 -11.35
N THR A 201 11.83 17.51 -11.35
CA THR A 201 12.98 16.71 -11.73
C THR A 201 13.05 16.40 -13.24
N LYS A 202 11.97 16.66 -13.99
CA LYS A 202 11.82 16.34 -15.41
C LYS A 202 12.02 14.84 -15.73
N GLN A 203 11.82 13.98 -14.73
CA GLN A 203 11.84 12.53 -14.93
C GLN A 203 10.50 12.05 -15.48
N LYS A 204 10.51 10.86 -16.12
CA LYS A 204 9.28 10.20 -16.54
C LYS A 204 8.48 9.77 -15.30
N GLU A 205 7.19 10.11 -15.29
CA GLU A 205 6.30 9.70 -14.21
C GLU A 205 6.22 8.17 -14.10
N LEU A 206 6.30 7.68 -12.87
CA LEU A 206 6.01 6.30 -12.53
C LEU A 206 4.49 6.07 -12.49
N PRO A 207 4.02 4.85 -12.75
CA PRO A 207 2.62 4.50 -12.53
C PRO A 207 2.21 4.74 -11.07
N ILE A 208 0.98 5.20 -10.87
CA ILE A 208 0.41 5.43 -9.53
C ILE A 208 -0.72 4.43 -9.31
N MET A 209 -0.68 3.72 -8.21
CA MET A 209 -1.81 2.98 -7.66
C MET A 209 -2.44 3.79 -6.54
N ILE A 210 -3.78 3.74 -6.43
CA ILE A 210 -4.54 4.46 -5.39
C ILE A 210 -5.47 3.48 -4.71
N SER A 211 -5.43 3.39 -3.38
CA SER A 211 -6.26 2.48 -2.60
C SER A 211 -6.91 3.20 -1.41
N GLY A 212 -8.23 3.18 -1.38
CA GLY A 212 -9.03 3.73 -0.29
C GLY A 212 -9.31 2.71 0.80
N THR A 213 -9.83 3.18 1.91
CA THR A 213 -10.33 2.32 2.98
C THR A 213 -11.75 2.72 3.40
N ILE A 214 -12.63 1.75 3.45
CA ILE A 214 -14.00 1.90 3.95
C ILE A 214 -13.99 1.58 5.43
N THR A 215 -14.32 2.56 6.25
CA THR A 215 -14.12 2.49 7.70
C THR A 215 -15.39 2.20 8.49
N ASP A 216 -16.55 2.22 7.86
CA ASP A 216 -17.81 1.98 8.55
C ASP A 216 -18.77 1.06 7.77
N ALA A 217 -19.77 0.55 8.48
CA ALA A 217 -20.80 -0.33 7.92
C ALA A 217 -21.74 0.40 6.92
N SER A 218 -21.69 1.72 6.82
CA SER A 218 -22.46 2.50 5.82
C SER A 218 -21.74 2.61 4.47
N GLY A 219 -20.55 2.02 4.34
CA GLY A 219 -19.78 2.04 3.10
C GLY A 219 -19.07 3.37 2.83
N ARG A 220 -18.65 4.07 3.90
CA ARG A 220 -18.01 5.39 3.78
C ARG A 220 -16.57 5.37 4.29
N THR A 221 -15.77 6.26 3.74
CA THR A 221 -14.47 6.62 4.30
C THR A 221 -14.64 7.41 5.60
N LEU A 222 -13.59 7.55 6.41
CA LEU A 222 -13.64 8.33 7.65
C LEU A 222 -14.05 9.80 7.40
N SER A 223 -13.68 10.38 6.27
CA SER A 223 -14.11 11.72 5.87
C SER A 223 -15.54 11.78 5.31
N GLY A 224 -16.30 10.69 5.37
CA GLY A 224 -17.73 10.61 5.06
C GLY A 224 -18.06 10.38 3.59
N GLN A 225 -17.08 10.12 2.73
CA GLN A 225 -17.29 9.91 1.30
C GLN A 225 -17.75 8.49 1.00
N THR A 226 -18.74 8.37 0.08
CA THR A 226 -19.08 7.09 -0.54
C THR A 226 -17.96 6.62 -1.46
N LEU A 227 -18.01 5.35 -1.89
CA LEU A 227 -17.02 4.80 -2.82
C LEU A 227 -16.96 5.59 -4.14
N GLU A 228 -18.10 5.93 -4.72
CA GLU A 228 -18.17 6.74 -5.94
C GLU A 228 -17.59 8.16 -5.73
N ALA A 229 -17.84 8.78 -4.57
CA ALA A 229 -17.29 10.09 -4.24
C ALA A 229 -15.75 10.01 -4.06
N PHE A 230 -15.25 8.95 -3.43
CA PHE A 230 -13.81 8.67 -3.35
C PHE A 230 -13.20 8.51 -4.74
N TYR A 231 -13.77 7.61 -5.58
CA TYR A 231 -13.33 7.38 -6.95
C TYR A 231 -13.26 8.68 -7.75
N THR A 232 -14.36 9.44 -7.79
CA THR A 232 -14.44 10.71 -8.51
C THR A 232 -13.41 11.73 -8.01
N SER A 233 -13.15 11.74 -6.70
CA SER A 233 -12.19 12.66 -6.09
C SER A 233 -10.74 12.44 -6.55
N VAL A 234 -10.35 11.21 -6.92
CA VAL A 234 -8.95 10.85 -7.18
C VAL A 234 -8.66 10.41 -8.62
N ILE A 235 -9.69 10.09 -9.43
CA ILE A 235 -9.48 9.56 -10.80
C ILE A 235 -8.76 10.54 -11.74
N HIS A 236 -8.78 11.84 -11.44
CA HIS A 236 -8.05 12.86 -12.20
C HIS A 236 -6.52 12.63 -12.19
N ALA A 237 -6.00 11.84 -11.24
CA ALA A 237 -4.61 11.42 -11.21
C ALA A 237 -4.22 10.49 -12.36
N ARG A 238 -5.21 9.90 -13.06
CA ARG A 238 -5.06 8.85 -14.09
C ARG A 238 -4.23 7.67 -13.57
N PRO A 239 -4.67 7.05 -12.46
CA PRO A 239 -3.89 5.98 -11.85
C PRO A 239 -3.83 4.73 -12.74
N LEU A 240 -2.82 3.89 -12.52
CA LEU A 240 -2.73 2.54 -13.07
C LEU A 240 -3.88 1.69 -12.54
N SER A 241 -4.08 1.72 -11.23
CA SER A 241 -5.19 1.04 -10.56
C SER A 241 -5.82 1.90 -9.48
N ILE A 242 -7.09 1.64 -9.24
CA ILE A 242 -7.80 2.12 -8.06
C ILE A 242 -8.35 0.93 -7.29
N GLY A 243 -8.41 1.03 -5.97
CA GLY A 243 -8.82 -0.12 -5.18
C GLY A 243 -9.19 0.21 -3.76
N LEU A 244 -9.33 -0.85 -2.99
CA LEU A 244 -9.60 -0.82 -1.55
C LEU A 244 -8.64 -1.74 -0.80
N ASN A 245 -8.24 -1.33 0.39
CA ASN A 245 -7.49 -2.15 1.31
C ASN A 245 -7.85 -1.83 2.76
N CYS A 246 -7.49 -2.77 3.64
CA CYS A 246 -7.62 -2.62 5.08
C CYS A 246 -9.07 -2.44 5.59
N ALA A 247 -9.23 -2.24 6.88
CA ALA A 247 -10.47 -2.09 7.66
C ALA A 247 -11.43 -3.27 7.58
N LEU A 248 -11.66 -3.83 6.41
CA LEU A 248 -12.61 -4.93 6.16
C LEU A 248 -11.88 -6.23 5.81
N GLY A 249 -12.50 -7.37 6.14
CA GLY A 249 -12.16 -8.66 5.56
C GLY A 249 -12.68 -8.79 4.13
N ALA A 250 -12.26 -9.86 3.45
CA ALA A 250 -12.64 -10.08 2.06
C ALA A 250 -14.16 -10.17 1.88
N LYS A 251 -14.84 -10.84 2.79
CA LYS A 251 -16.30 -11.00 2.77
C LYS A 251 -17.03 -9.65 2.81
N GLU A 252 -16.65 -8.77 3.74
CA GLU A 252 -17.27 -7.45 3.94
C GLU A 252 -16.88 -6.46 2.83
N MET A 253 -15.69 -6.61 2.24
CA MET A 253 -15.20 -5.76 1.15
C MET A 253 -15.90 -6.05 -0.19
N ARG A 254 -16.43 -7.25 -0.38
CA ARG A 254 -17.00 -7.70 -1.67
C ARG A 254 -17.96 -6.71 -2.33
N PRO A 255 -19.02 -6.20 -1.66
CA PRO A 255 -19.97 -5.30 -2.33
C PRO A 255 -19.32 -4.00 -2.84
N HIS A 256 -18.29 -3.52 -2.15
CA HIS A 256 -17.56 -2.32 -2.54
C HIS A 256 -16.62 -2.58 -3.72
N ILE A 257 -16.01 -3.77 -3.80
CA ILE A 257 -15.19 -4.15 -4.95
C ILE A 257 -16.07 -4.38 -6.19
N GLU A 258 -17.24 -4.97 -6.03
CA GLU A 258 -18.23 -5.11 -7.10
C GLU A 258 -18.62 -3.73 -7.66
N GLU A 259 -19.04 -2.79 -6.80
CA GLU A 259 -19.37 -1.41 -7.21
C GLU A 259 -18.20 -0.74 -7.92
N LEU A 260 -16.98 -0.82 -7.33
CA LEU A 260 -15.78 -0.23 -7.92
C LEU A 260 -15.46 -0.82 -9.29
N SER A 261 -15.66 -2.13 -9.47
CA SER A 261 -15.42 -2.81 -10.74
C SER A 261 -16.33 -2.29 -11.86
N GLN A 262 -17.53 -1.85 -11.53
CA GLN A 262 -18.51 -1.32 -12.49
C GLN A 262 -18.21 0.12 -12.90
N ILE A 263 -17.72 0.96 -11.97
CA ILE A 263 -17.50 2.39 -12.23
C ILE A 263 -16.08 2.72 -12.68
N SER A 264 -15.10 1.84 -12.41
CA SER A 264 -13.69 2.15 -12.66
C SER A 264 -13.29 2.08 -14.13
N SER A 265 -12.67 3.14 -14.63
CA SER A 265 -12.03 3.20 -15.95
C SER A 265 -10.59 2.69 -16.00
N CYS A 266 -10.00 2.34 -14.84
CA CYS A 266 -8.66 1.77 -14.72
C CYS A 266 -8.68 0.39 -14.07
N TYR A 267 -7.52 -0.24 -13.90
CA TYR A 267 -7.43 -1.53 -13.21
C TYR A 267 -7.95 -1.43 -11.77
N VAL A 268 -8.51 -2.52 -11.26
CA VAL A 268 -9.04 -2.60 -9.88
C VAL A 268 -8.11 -3.45 -9.02
N SER A 269 -7.74 -2.93 -7.85
CA SER A 269 -6.92 -3.62 -6.84
C SER A 269 -7.69 -3.82 -5.54
N ALA A 270 -7.48 -4.96 -4.88
CA ALA A 270 -8.12 -5.26 -3.60
C ALA A 270 -7.20 -6.12 -2.72
N TYR A 271 -6.90 -5.63 -1.49
CA TYR A 271 -6.11 -6.37 -0.52
C TYR A 271 -6.69 -6.18 0.90
N PRO A 272 -7.63 -7.09 1.25
CA PRO A 272 -8.37 -7.05 2.52
C PRO A 272 -7.52 -7.50 3.70
N ASN A 273 -8.04 -7.28 4.91
CA ASN A 273 -7.53 -7.91 6.11
C ASN A 273 -7.86 -9.42 6.12
N ALA A 274 -7.17 -10.19 6.95
CA ALA A 274 -7.51 -11.59 7.24
C ALA A 274 -8.75 -11.65 8.15
N GLY A 275 -9.91 -11.28 7.60
CA GLY A 275 -11.16 -11.10 8.32
C GLY A 275 -11.24 -9.79 9.11
N LEU A 276 -12.18 -9.73 10.04
CA LEU A 276 -12.31 -8.63 11.00
C LEU A 276 -11.49 -8.94 12.27
N PRO A 277 -10.95 -7.91 12.94
CA PRO A 277 -10.24 -8.13 14.20
C PRO A 277 -11.18 -8.70 15.27
N ASN A 278 -10.70 -9.69 16.01
CA ASN A 278 -11.40 -10.26 17.17
C ASN A 278 -11.40 -9.28 18.37
N ALA A 279 -11.99 -9.68 19.50
CA ALA A 279 -12.07 -8.85 20.70
C ALA A 279 -10.69 -8.46 21.29
N MET A 280 -9.63 -9.17 20.93
CA MET A 280 -8.24 -8.86 21.31
C MET A 280 -7.49 -8.05 20.25
N GLY A 281 -8.13 -7.72 19.12
CA GLY A 281 -7.53 -7.02 18.00
C GLY A 281 -6.67 -7.92 17.09
N GLU A 282 -6.79 -9.24 17.24
CA GLU A 282 -6.08 -10.21 16.42
C GLU A 282 -6.93 -10.65 15.22
N TYR A 283 -6.30 -11.17 14.17
CA TYR A 283 -6.93 -11.62 12.93
C TYR A 283 -6.89 -13.15 12.87
N ASP A 284 -8.06 -13.78 12.74
CA ASP A 284 -8.22 -15.23 12.87
C ASP A 284 -8.65 -15.92 11.55
N GLU A 285 -8.93 -15.16 10.49
CA GLU A 285 -9.34 -15.76 9.22
C GLU A 285 -8.19 -16.59 8.62
N HIS A 286 -8.52 -17.82 8.23
CA HIS A 286 -7.52 -18.73 7.68
C HIS A 286 -7.17 -18.38 6.22
N PRO A 287 -5.95 -18.73 5.76
CA PRO A 287 -5.50 -18.49 4.38
C PRO A 287 -6.46 -18.99 3.31
N GLU A 288 -7.04 -20.17 3.50
CA GLU A 288 -7.99 -20.78 2.57
C GLU A 288 -9.31 -19.99 2.47
N ASP A 289 -9.82 -19.49 3.61
CA ASP A 289 -11.06 -18.71 3.62
C ASP A 289 -10.90 -17.38 2.89
N THR A 290 -9.82 -16.63 3.19
CA THR A 290 -9.48 -15.40 2.48
C THR A 290 -9.33 -15.64 0.97
N ALA A 291 -8.63 -16.71 0.59
CA ALA A 291 -8.38 -17.05 -0.81
C ALA A 291 -9.69 -17.39 -1.56
N HIS A 292 -10.62 -18.10 -0.92
CA HIS A 292 -11.94 -18.41 -1.50
C HIS A 292 -12.73 -17.14 -1.82
N PHE A 293 -12.82 -16.20 -0.90
CA PHE A 293 -13.53 -14.93 -1.16
C PHE A 293 -12.90 -14.15 -2.32
N ILE A 294 -11.56 -14.11 -2.39
CA ILE A 294 -10.86 -13.40 -3.47
C ILE A 294 -11.00 -14.14 -4.80
N GLU A 295 -11.03 -15.47 -4.78
CA GLU A 295 -11.31 -16.29 -5.96
C GLU A 295 -12.69 -15.98 -6.55
N ASP A 296 -13.71 -15.82 -5.72
CA ASP A 296 -15.05 -15.46 -6.16
C ASP A 296 -15.05 -14.09 -6.86
N TRP A 297 -14.33 -13.07 -6.31
CA TRP A 297 -14.19 -11.80 -7.01
C TRP A 297 -13.51 -11.92 -8.38
N ALA A 298 -12.51 -12.79 -8.45
CA ALA A 298 -11.76 -13.02 -9.69
C ALA A 298 -12.61 -13.76 -10.73
N LYS A 299 -13.42 -14.75 -10.32
CA LYS A 299 -14.38 -15.48 -11.20
C LYS A 299 -15.43 -14.55 -11.77
N GLU A 300 -15.88 -13.56 -10.99
CA GLU A 300 -16.85 -12.56 -11.44
C GLU A 300 -16.23 -11.40 -12.23
N GLY A 301 -14.91 -11.39 -12.39
CA GLY A 301 -14.21 -10.38 -13.18
C GLY A 301 -14.14 -9.02 -12.50
N PHE A 302 -14.03 -8.95 -11.16
CA PHE A 302 -14.00 -7.68 -10.43
C PHE A 302 -12.61 -7.09 -10.29
N VAL A 303 -11.54 -7.91 -10.35
CA VAL A 303 -10.20 -7.51 -9.90
C VAL A 303 -9.11 -7.77 -10.93
N ASN A 304 -8.03 -6.98 -10.82
CA ASN A 304 -6.81 -7.11 -11.62
C ASN A 304 -5.57 -7.34 -10.73
N ILE A 305 -5.59 -6.83 -9.50
CA ILE A 305 -4.51 -6.98 -8.52
C ILE A 305 -5.16 -7.38 -7.20
N VAL A 306 -4.65 -8.44 -6.58
CA VAL A 306 -5.14 -8.93 -5.29
C VAL A 306 -3.99 -9.24 -4.36
N GLY A 307 -4.24 -9.20 -3.07
CA GLY A 307 -3.27 -9.53 -2.02
C GLY A 307 -3.89 -9.45 -0.65
N GLY A 308 -3.13 -9.04 0.35
CA GLY A 308 -3.63 -8.98 1.71
C GLY A 308 -3.11 -7.78 2.51
N CYS A 309 -3.87 -7.36 3.52
CA CYS A 309 -3.51 -6.31 4.47
C CYS A 309 -3.41 -6.92 5.88
N CYS A 310 -3.83 -6.22 6.93
CA CYS A 310 -3.63 -6.63 8.32
C CYS A 310 -4.01 -8.10 8.58
N GLY A 311 -3.16 -8.80 9.34
CA GLY A 311 -3.34 -10.22 9.68
C GLY A 311 -2.88 -11.20 8.60
N THR A 312 -2.69 -10.77 7.35
CA THR A 312 -2.25 -11.67 6.28
C THR A 312 -0.75 -12.01 6.38
N THR A 313 -0.40 -13.18 5.92
CA THR A 313 0.94 -13.79 6.02
C THR A 313 1.34 -14.35 4.66
N PRO A 314 2.59 -14.82 4.48
CA PRO A 314 2.98 -15.52 3.27
C PRO A 314 2.07 -16.69 2.89
N ASP A 315 1.50 -17.41 3.87
CA ASP A 315 0.56 -18.49 3.59
C ASP A 315 -0.75 -17.97 2.96
N HIS A 316 -1.27 -16.82 3.43
CA HIS A 316 -2.43 -16.17 2.80
C HIS A 316 -2.12 -15.80 1.35
N ILE A 317 -0.98 -15.16 1.11
CA ILE A 317 -0.58 -14.74 -0.25
C ILE A 317 -0.39 -15.95 -1.17
N LYS A 318 0.17 -17.03 -0.66
CA LYS A 318 0.32 -18.29 -1.42
C LYS A 318 -1.03 -18.87 -1.84
N HIS A 319 -1.97 -19.00 -0.92
CA HIS A 319 -3.32 -19.51 -1.22
C HIS A 319 -4.04 -18.59 -2.21
N ILE A 320 -3.98 -17.27 -2.03
CA ILE A 320 -4.55 -16.31 -2.99
C ILE A 320 -3.94 -16.51 -4.38
N ALA A 321 -2.61 -16.59 -4.48
CA ALA A 321 -1.92 -16.75 -5.75
C ALA A 321 -2.31 -18.08 -6.45
N GLU A 322 -2.43 -19.18 -5.71
CA GLU A 322 -2.83 -20.47 -6.22
C GLU A 322 -4.27 -20.45 -6.73
N HIS A 323 -5.21 -19.84 -6.00
CA HIS A 323 -6.63 -19.76 -6.35
C HIS A 323 -6.91 -18.92 -7.60
N VAL A 324 -6.19 -17.79 -7.78
CA VAL A 324 -6.43 -16.90 -8.91
C VAL A 324 -5.56 -17.17 -10.15
N LYS A 325 -4.60 -18.09 -10.05
CA LYS A 325 -3.56 -18.36 -11.07
C LYS A 325 -4.09 -18.53 -12.50
N ASN A 326 -5.23 -19.19 -12.65
CA ASN A 326 -5.81 -19.53 -13.95
C ASN A 326 -7.05 -18.70 -14.29
N LEU A 327 -7.36 -17.68 -13.48
CA LEU A 327 -8.50 -16.81 -13.68
C LEU A 327 -8.12 -15.61 -14.53
N LYS A 328 -9.08 -15.12 -15.32
CA LYS A 328 -8.87 -13.94 -16.16
C LYS A 328 -8.94 -12.68 -15.33
N PRO A 329 -8.09 -11.69 -15.60
CA PRO A 329 -8.21 -10.38 -14.99
C PRO A 329 -9.48 -9.67 -15.49
N ARG A 330 -9.96 -8.71 -14.68
CA ARG A 330 -11.04 -7.81 -15.08
C ARG A 330 -10.68 -7.10 -16.40
N GLU A 331 -11.62 -7.08 -17.35
CA GLU A 331 -11.48 -6.33 -18.59
C GLU A 331 -11.66 -4.83 -18.32
N LEU A 332 -10.82 -4.01 -18.93
CA LEU A 332 -11.03 -2.56 -18.88
C LEU A 332 -12.23 -2.18 -19.74
N PRO A 333 -13.04 -1.21 -19.29
CA PRO A 333 -14.14 -0.71 -20.13
C PRO A 333 -13.58 -0.10 -21.42
N VAL A 334 -14.25 -0.36 -22.53
CA VAL A 334 -13.96 0.30 -23.81
C VAL A 334 -14.43 1.75 -23.69
N VAL A 335 -13.49 2.67 -23.56
CA VAL A 335 -13.80 4.11 -23.63
C VAL A 335 -13.98 4.43 -25.11
N GLU A 336 -15.22 4.63 -25.57
CA GLU A 336 -15.45 5.27 -26.84
C GLU A 336 -14.86 6.68 -26.79
N GLU A 337 -13.80 6.94 -27.55
CA GLU A 337 -13.35 8.31 -27.75
C GLU A 337 -14.49 9.09 -28.40
N VAL A 338 -15.18 9.87 -27.62
CA VAL A 338 -16.08 10.89 -28.18
C VAL A 338 -15.16 11.91 -28.83
N LEU A 339 -14.95 11.74 -30.12
CA LEU A 339 -14.30 12.73 -30.98
C LEU A 339 -15.15 14.00 -30.94
N ASN A 340 -14.76 14.97 -30.13
CA ASN A 340 -15.24 16.35 -30.19
C ASN A 340 -14.26 17.20 -31.00
#